data_d81d6dc13fdf5dfd89ebe1df9641f15e
#
_entry.id   d81d6dc13fdf5dfd89ebe1df9641f15e
#
_cell.length_a   1.000
_cell.length_b   1.000
_cell.length_c   1.000
_cell.angle_alpha   90.00
_cell.angle_beta   90.00
_cell.angle_gamma   90.00
#
_symmetry.space_group_name_H-M   'P 1'
#
loop_
_entity.id
_entity.type
_entity.pdbx_description
1 polymer ?
#
loop_
_entity_poly.entity_id
_entity_poly.type
_entity_poly.pdbx_seq_one_letter_code
_entity_poly.pdbx_strand_id
1 'polypeptide(L)'
;MKIYRAGIYARLSVRGSERKAESIENQFLICREFAKVTDDIEIIGCYSDFGKSGMNYDRPGFKRMYEDILAKKIDCVIVKDLSRFGRNHIDTGEFLQKIFPLLGVRFIAVSDGYDSISDMFGKKEFAVNLKNLVNELYAYDIGVKVKYAKELKKREGNYLGSRAPYGYKIVYENDIRVLRREEMTYRIVRQILKMYDDGRSIKEIGFIWKG
;
A
#
# COMPACT_ATOMS: atom_id res chain seq x y z
N MET A 1 -9.80 38.64 -7.24
CA MET A 1 -9.13 37.36 -7.01
C MET A 1 -10.16 36.43 -6.38
N LYS A 2 -10.30 35.18 -6.79
CA LYS A 2 -11.27 34.26 -6.18
C LYS A 2 -10.71 33.80 -4.84
N ILE A 3 -11.44 33.96 -3.76
CA ILE A 3 -11.11 33.40 -2.45
C ILE A 3 -11.73 32.00 -2.36
N TYR A 4 -10.90 30.98 -2.06
CA TYR A 4 -11.31 29.60 -1.88
C TYR A 4 -11.66 29.34 -0.42
N ARG A 5 -12.84 28.79 -0.18
CA ARG A 5 -13.30 28.37 1.15
C ARG A 5 -12.78 26.97 1.44
N ALA A 6 -11.77 26.89 2.28
CA ALA A 6 -11.01 25.67 2.51
C ALA A 6 -11.49 24.87 3.72
N GLY A 7 -11.61 23.56 3.52
CA GLY A 7 -11.68 22.57 4.60
C GLY A 7 -10.33 21.87 4.78
N ILE A 8 -9.77 21.91 5.98
CA ILE A 8 -8.57 21.13 6.29
C ILE A 8 -8.99 19.73 6.72
N TYR A 9 -8.37 18.71 6.09
CA TYR A 9 -8.60 17.33 6.48
C TYR A 9 -7.32 16.68 7.01
N ALA A 10 -7.43 16.06 8.19
CA ALA A 10 -6.34 15.36 8.86
C ALA A 10 -6.73 13.93 9.21
N ARG A 11 -5.78 13.00 9.15
CA ARG A 11 -6.01 11.61 9.51
C ARG A 11 -4.83 11.00 10.25
N LEU A 12 -5.12 10.25 11.32
CA LEU A 12 -4.12 9.48 12.06
C LEU A 12 -4.45 7.98 12.00
N SER A 13 -3.41 7.14 11.82
CA SER A 13 -3.54 5.68 11.96
C SER A 13 -3.11 5.25 13.36
N VAL A 14 -3.74 4.20 13.92
CA VAL A 14 -3.44 3.69 15.29
C VAL A 14 -1.96 3.32 15.50
N ARG A 15 -1.23 2.96 14.44
CA ARG A 15 0.20 2.62 14.52
C ARG A 15 1.14 3.81 14.65
N GLY A 16 0.65 5.04 14.50
CA GLY A 16 1.45 6.28 14.52
C GLY A 16 1.28 7.11 15.79
N SER A 17 0.53 6.64 16.80
CA SER A 17 0.16 7.42 17.99
C SER A 17 1.34 7.83 18.88
N GLU A 18 2.53 7.24 18.73
CA GLU A 18 3.69 7.53 19.58
C GLU A 18 4.60 8.64 19.07
N ARG A 19 4.41 9.14 17.83
CA ARG A 19 5.23 10.22 17.26
C ARG A 19 4.48 11.54 17.27
N LYS A 20 4.85 12.47 18.16
CA LYS A 20 4.30 13.84 18.23
C LYS A 20 4.26 14.58 16.88
N ALA A 21 5.18 14.25 15.96
CA ALA A 21 5.24 14.85 14.62
C ALA A 21 4.08 14.46 13.69
N GLU A 22 3.28 13.47 14.05
CA GLU A 22 2.17 12.96 13.24
C GLU A 22 0.79 13.26 13.84
N SER A 23 0.70 14.03 14.91
CA SER A 23 -0.59 14.35 15.54
C SER A 23 -1.54 15.09 14.58
N ILE A 24 -2.85 14.98 14.83
CA ILE A 24 -3.87 15.72 14.06
C ILE A 24 -3.65 17.22 14.18
N GLU A 25 -3.30 17.69 15.39
CA GLU A 25 -3.01 19.09 15.68
C GLU A 25 -1.85 19.62 14.84
N ASN A 26 -0.78 18.82 14.72
CA ASN A 26 0.36 19.21 13.91
C ASN A 26 0.02 19.26 12.41
N GLN A 27 -0.83 18.34 11.93
CA GLN A 27 -1.32 18.39 10.54
C GLN A 27 -2.16 19.66 10.31
N PHE A 28 -3.04 20.01 11.24
CA PHE A 28 -3.83 21.26 11.17
C PHE A 28 -2.93 22.49 11.23
N LEU A 29 -1.91 22.50 12.08
CA LEU A 29 -0.98 23.61 12.17
C LEU A 29 -0.26 23.87 10.84
N ILE A 30 0.30 22.83 10.23
CA ILE A 30 0.99 22.94 8.93
C ILE A 30 0.06 23.49 7.86
N CYS A 31 -1.17 22.98 7.76
CA CYS A 31 -2.14 23.46 6.77
C CYS A 31 -2.59 24.92 7.04
N ARG A 32 -2.73 25.31 8.31
CA ARG A 32 -3.08 26.70 8.69
C ARG A 32 -1.95 27.66 8.37
N GLU A 33 -0.70 27.32 8.67
CA GLU A 33 0.45 28.15 8.33
C GLU A 33 0.59 28.33 6.81
N PHE A 34 0.35 27.27 6.04
CA PHE A 34 0.29 27.38 4.58
C PHE A 34 -0.82 28.34 4.12
N ALA A 35 -2.03 28.22 4.67
CA ALA A 35 -3.16 29.08 4.28
C ALA A 35 -2.95 30.56 4.65
N LYS A 36 -2.19 30.87 5.72
CA LYS A 36 -1.88 32.26 6.13
C LYS A 36 -0.97 32.97 5.13
N VAL A 37 -0.10 32.24 4.43
CA VAL A 37 0.81 32.83 3.44
C VAL A 37 0.26 32.77 2.02
N THR A 38 -0.99 32.29 1.89
CA THR A 38 -1.66 32.15 0.60
C THR A 38 -2.89 33.05 0.59
N ASP A 39 -2.81 34.15 -0.16
CA ASP A 39 -3.80 35.25 -0.14
C ASP A 39 -5.21 34.87 -0.65
N ASP A 40 -5.36 33.73 -1.28
CA ASP A 40 -6.61 33.28 -1.93
C ASP A 40 -7.32 32.15 -1.18
N ILE A 41 -6.97 31.90 0.10
CA ILE A 41 -7.53 30.80 0.91
C ILE A 41 -8.12 31.32 2.22
N GLU A 42 -9.38 30.96 2.49
CA GLU A 42 -10.05 31.15 3.75
C GLU A 42 -10.42 29.80 4.38
N ILE A 43 -9.98 29.52 5.62
CA ILE A 43 -10.30 28.27 6.31
C ILE A 43 -11.68 28.36 6.94
N ILE A 44 -12.61 27.51 6.45
CA ILE A 44 -13.99 27.43 6.92
C ILE A 44 -14.17 26.31 7.95
N GLY A 45 -13.41 25.22 7.84
CA GLY A 45 -13.59 24.07 8.73
C GLY A 45 -12.37 23.17 8.85
N CYS A 46 -12.36 22.36 9.92
CA CYS A 46 -11.37 21.33 10.14
C CYS A 46 -12.07 19.98 10.35
N TYR A 47 -11.62 18.95 9.64
CA TYR A 47 -12.18 17.63 9.64
C TYR A 47 -11.09 16.63 9.98
N SER A 48 -11.41 15.66 10.83
CA SER A 48 -10.41 14.64 11.20
C SER A 48 -11.02 13.27 11.38
N ASP A 49 -10.22 12.26 11.09
CA ASP A 49 -10.51 10.87 11.36
C ASP A 49 -9.37 10.19 12.10
N PHE A 50 -9.76 9.46 13.15
CA PHE A 50 -8.86 8.62 13.92
C PHE A 50 -9.09 7.16 13.52
N GLY A 51 -8.16 6.57 12.75
CA GLY A 51 -8.37 5.25 12.18
C GLY A 51 -8.12 4.13 13.18
N LYS A 52 -9.16 3.42 13.59
CA LYS A 52 -9.02 2.07 14.14
C LYS A 52 -8.48 1.14 13.04
N SER A 53 -7.52 0.29 13.40
CA SER A 53 -6.99 -0.75 12.52
C SER A 53 -8.10 -1.75 12.20
N GLY A 54 -8.40 -1.97 10.95
CA GLY A 54 -9.29 -3.04 10.47
C GLY A 54 -10.53 -2.53 9.78
N MET A 55 -10.65 -2.92 8.56
CA MET A 55 -11.82 -3.14 7.69
C MET A 55 -13.05 -2.21 7.72
N ASN A 56 -13.16 -1.18 8.55
CA ASN A 56 -14.29 -0.28 8.51
C ASN A 56 -13.91 1.05 7.85
N TYR A 57 -14.53 1.31 6.71
CA TYR A 57 -14.53 2.57 5.97
C TYR A 57 -15.33 3.68 6.68
N ASP A 58 -15.52 3.59 7.99
CA ASP A 58 -16.20 4.63 8.74
C ASP A 58 -15.24 5.79 8.97
N ARG A 59 -15.36 6.81 8.10
CA ARG A 59 -14.59 8.05 8.11
C ARG A 59 -15.56 9.23 8.31
N PRO A 60 -16.08 9.41 9.52
CA PRO A 60 -17.11 10.42 9.77
C PRO A 60 -16.60 11.86 9.50
N GLY A 61 -15.32 12.12 9.72
CA GLY A 61 -14.70 13.40 9.37
C GLY A 61 -14.67 13.63 7.88
N PHE A 62 -14.26 12.63 7.10
CA PHE A 62 -14.27 12.70 5.64
C PHE A 62 -15.70 12.86 5.10
N LYS A 63 -16.65 12.11 5.66
CA LYS A 63 -18.06 12.18 5.24
C LYS A 63 -18.63 13.60 5.45
N ARG A 64 -18.41 14.20 6.61
CA ARG A 64 -18.84 15.58 6.89
C ARG A 64 -18.18 16.59 5.94
N MET A 65 -16.88 16.44 5.68
CA MET A 65 -16.19 17.28 4.71
C MET A 65 -16.82 17.15 3.32
N TYR A 66 -17.12 15.92 2.89
CA TYR A 66 -17.73 15.67 1.59
C TYR A 66 -19.15 16.22 1.48
N GLU A 67 -19.95 16.12 2.54
CA GLU A 67 -21.27 16.75 2.65
C GLU A 67 -21.17 18.29 2.52
N ASP A 68 -20.19 18.92 3.15
CA ASP A 68 -19.95 20.37 3.04
C ASP A 68 -19.44 20.79 1.65
N ILE A 69 -18.71 19.91 0.95
CA ILE A 69 -18.38 20.09 -0.48
C ILE A 69 -19.64 20.08 -1.34
N LEU A 70 -20.50 19.07 -1.17
CA LEU A 70 -21.74 18.93 -1.94
C LEU A 70 -22.70 20.10 -1.67
N ALA A 71 -22.74 20.57 -0.43
CA ALA A 71 -23.51 21.76 -0.03
C ALA A 71 -22.87 23.11 -0.48
N LYS A 72 -21.73 23.04 -1.20
CA LYS A 72 -20.96 24.21 -1.66
C LYS A 72 -20.55 25.15 -0.54
N LYS A 73 -20.40 24.66 0.69
CA LYS A 73 -19.86 25.44 1.81
C LYS A 73 -18.35 25.59 1.68
N ILE A 74 -17.65 24.53 1.22
CA ILE A 74 -16.23 24.53 0.92
C ILE A 74 -16.00 24.18 -0.56
N ASP A 75 -15.02 24.82 -1.18
CA ASP A 75 -14.60 24.61 -2.56
C ASP A 75 -13.07 24.40 -2.68
N CYS A 76 -12.40 24.20 -1.53
CA CYS A 76 -11.01 23.79 -1.44
C CYS A 76 -10.81 22.76 -0.33
N VAL A 77 -9.96 21.77 -0.54
CA VAL A 77 -9.52 20.80 0.47
C VAL A 77 -8.02 20.89 0.64
N ILE A 78 -7.57 21.06 1.89
CA ILE A 78 -6.15 21.12 2.23
C ILE A 78 -5.80 19.93 3.12
N VAL A 79 -4.74 19.22 2.77
CA VAL A 79 -4.16 18.13 3.59
C VAL A 79 -2.67 18.38 3.81
N LYS A 80 -2.10 17.83 4.86
CA LYS A 80 -0.65 17.87 5.07
C LYS A 80 0.09 17.17 3.90
N ASP A 81 -0.32 15.97 3.59
CA ASP A 81 0.23 15.13 2.50
C ASP A 81 -0.84 14.20 1.95
N LEU A 82 -0.62 13.65 0.75
CA LEU A 82 -1.57 12.75 0.06
C LEU A 82 -1.90 11.50 0.88
N SER A 83 -0.97 11.00 1.69
CA SER A 83 -1.19 9.81 2.52
C SER A 83 -2.26 10.03 3.60
N ARG A 84 -2.54 11.28 3.95
CA ARG A 84 -3.58 11.65 4.92
C ARG A 84 -4.97 11.66 4.28
N PHE A 85 -5.06 11.92 2.98
CA PHE A 85 -6.34 11.94 2.28
C PHE A 85 -6.94 10.55 2.09
N GLY A 86 -6.17 9.57 1.60
CA GLY A 86 -6.65 8.21 1.33
C GLY A 86 -5.74 7.10 1.86
N ARG A 87 -6.34 5.97 2.26
CA ARG A 87 -5.63 4.70 2.50
C ARG A 87 -5.59 3.84 1.25
N ASN A 88 -6.62 3.95 0.43
CA ASN A 88 -6.70 3.29 -0.86
C ASN A 88 -6.37 4.33 -1.94
N HIS A 89 -5.31 4.08 -2.67
CA HIS A 89 -4.83 5.01 -3.69
C HIS A 89 -5.75 5.04 -4.91
N ILE A 90 -6.55 3.98 -5.12
CA ILE A 90 -7.58 3.94 -6.16
C ILE A 90 -8.63 5.00 -5.86
N ASP A 91 -9.17 4.99 -4.64
CA ASP A 91 -10.19 5.95 -4.20
C ASP A 91 -9.61 7.38 -4.22
N THR A 92 -8.36 7.56 -3.75
CA THR A 92 -7.66 8.86 -3.79
C THR A 92 -7.50 9.37 -5.23
N GLY A 93 -7.05 8.51 -6.14
CA GLY A 93 -6.93 8.84 -7.56
C GLY A 93 -8.26 9.22 -8.20
N GLU A 94 -9.34 8.51 -7.87
CA GLU A 94 -10.68 8.82 -8.37
C GLU A 94 -11.19 10.17 -7.87
N PHE A 95 -10.99 10.50 -6.60
CA PHE A 95 -11.34 11.81 -6.05
C PHE A 95 -10.55 12.93 -6.73
N LEU A 96 -9.24 12.79 -6.86
CA LEU A 96 -8.38 13.85 -7.41
C LEU A 96 -8.53 14.03 -8.93
N GLN A 97 -8.76 12.94 -9.68
CA GLN A 97 -8.81 13.00 -11.15
C GLN A 97 -10.21 13.20 -11.72
N LYS A 98 -11.25 12.81 -10.99
CA LYS A 98 -12.63 12.85 -11.49
C LYS A 98 -13.55 13.67 -10.58
N ILE A 99 -13.67 13.31 -9.30
CA ILE A 99 -14.71 13.85 -8.43
C ILE A 99 -14.45 15.33 -8.11
N PHE A 100 -13.28 15.69 -7.63
CA PHE A 100 -12.96 17.09 -7.29
C PHE A 100 -12.97 18.03 -8.49
N PRO A 101 -12.37 17.66 -9.64
CA PRO A 101 -12.50 18.47 -10.86
C PRO A 101 -13.96 18.66 -11.31
N LEU A 102 -14.79 17.61 -11.24
CA LEU A 102 -16.20 17.66 -11.59
C LEU A 102 -16.99 18.61 -10.67
N LEU A 103 -16.67 18.59 -9.36
CA LEU A 103 -17.29 19.45 -8.36
C LEU A 103 -16.68 20.87 -8.29
N GLY A 104 -15.62 21.15 -9.06
CA GLY A 104 -14.89 22.41 -9.05
C GLY A 104 -14.12 22.67 -7.74
N VAL A 105 -13.68 21.60 -7.07
CA VAL A 105 -12.94 21.65 -5.81
C VAL A 105 -11.44 21.69 -6.06
N ARG A 106 -10.76 22.71 -5.52
CA ARG A 106 -9.30 22.79 -5.44
C ARG A 106 -8.79 21.83 -4.38
N PHE A 107 -7.72 21.10 -4.68
CA PHE A 107 -7.08 20.21 -3.72
C PHE A 107 -5.61 20.57 -3.55
N ILE A 108 -5.16 20.68 -2.29
CA ILE A 108 -3.80 21.05 -1.93
C ILE A 108 -3.22 20.02 -0.95
N ALA A 109 -2.02 19.50 -1.26
CA ALA A 109 -1.21 18.68 -0.36
C ALA A 109 0.09 19.42 -0.06
N VAL A 110 0.16 20.02 1.13
CA VAL A 110 1.19 21.04 1.47
C VAL A 110 2.60 20.47 1.41
N SER A 111 2.86 19.33 2.09
CA SER A 111 4.20 18.72 2.13
C SER A 111 4.64 18.10 0.81
N ASP A 112 3.67 17.75 -0.05
CA ASP A 112 3.95 17.19 -1.38
C ASP A 112 4.10 18.30 -2.44
N GLY A 113 3.91 19.58 -2.06
CA GLY A 113 3.95 20.71 -2.98
C GLY A 113 2.89 20.65 -4.07
N TYR A 114 1.79 19.94 -3.84
CA TYR A 114 0.74 19.74 -4.84
C TYR A 114 -0.42 20.71 -4.66
N ASP A 115 -0.82 21.34 -5.77
CA ASP A 115 -2.03 22.17 -5.88
C ASP A 115 -2.70 21.89 -7.23
N SER A 116 -3.97 21.51 -7.21
CA SER A 116 -4.72 21.09 -8.39
C SER A 116 -4.95 22.20 -9.43
N ILE A 117 -4.81 23.47 -9.06
CA ILE A 117 -4.99 24.62 -9.98
C ILE A 117 -3.67 25.28 -10.39
N SER A 118 -2.57 24.99 -9.71
CA SER A 118 -1.27 25.56 -10.02
C SER A 118 -0.67 24.93 -11.27
N ASP A 119 -0.37 25.76 -12.28
CA ASP A 119 0.36 25.33 -13.48
C ASP A 119 1.88 25.14 -13.22
N MET A 120 2.39 25.60 -12.06
CA MET A 120 3.81 25.58 -11.73
C MET A 120 4.35 24.18 -11.46
N PHE A 121 3.52 23.23 -11.03
CA PHE A 121 3.89 21.83 -10.92
C PHE A 121 3.19 21.08 -12.05
N GLY A 122 3.92 20.79 -13.10
CA GLY A 122 3.42 20.21 -14.34
C GLY A 122 2.35 19.14 -14.11
N LYS A 123 1.10 19.44 -14.48
CA LYS A 123 -0.04 18.50 -14.42
C LYS A 123 0.29 17.13 -15.01
N LYS A 124 1.22 17.09 -15.99
CA LYS A 124 1.74 15.85 -16.58
C LYS A 124 2.63 15.06 -15.64
N GLU A 125 3.53 15.73 -14.92
CA GLU A 125 4.51 15.07 -14.05
C GLU A 125 3.83 14.52 -12.79
N PHE A 126 2.89 15.24 -12.21
CA PHE A 126 2.08 14.76 -11.10
C PHE A 126 1.18 13.59 -11.52
N ALA A 127 0.51 13.67 -12.66
CA ALA A 127 -0.31 12.57 -13.17
C ALA A 127 0.52 11.30 -13.43
N VAL A 128 1.76 11.46 -13.90
CA VAL A 128 2.71 10.35 -14.09
C VAL A 128 3.16 9.80 -12.73
N ASN A 129 3.51 10.65 -11.77
CA ASN A 129 3.94 10.23 -10.44
C ASN A 129 2.80 9.57 -9.66
N LEU A 130 1.58 10.10 -9.74
CA LEU A 130 0.39 9.48 -9.15
C LEU A 130 0.08 8.13 -9.81
N LYS A 131 0.19 8.03 -11.13
CA LYS A 131 0.01 6.78 -11.87
C LYS A 131 1.08 5.74 -11.49
N ASN A 132 2.33 6.15 -11.33
CA ASN A 132 3.41 5.28 -10.89
C ASN A 132 3.18 4.80 -9.46
N LEU A 133 2.81 5.68 -8.55
CA LEU A 133 2.46 5.34 -7.16
C LEU A 133 1.28 4.37 -7.11
N VAL A 134 0.23 4.60 -7.87
CA VAL A 134 -0.93 3.70 -7.98
C VAL A 134 -0.50 2.33 -8.52
N ASN A 135 0.36 2.28 -9.55
CA ASN A 135 0.87 1.03 -10.11
C ASN A 135 1.73 0.25 -9.11
N GLU A 136 2.57 0.93 -8.33
CA GLU A 136 3.42 0.33 -7.30
C GLU A 136 2.59 -0.32 -6.18
N LEU A 137 1.49 0.32 -5.82
CA LEU A 137 0.56 -0.17 -4.80
C LEU A 137 -0.34 -1.30 -5.29
N TYR A 138 -0.74 -1.29 -6.56
CA TYR A 138 -1.36 -2.46 -7.19
C TYR A 138 -0.43 -3.67 -7.15
N ALA A 139 0.85 -3.47 -7.48
CA ALA A 139 1.85 -4.54 -7.42
C ALA A 139 2.01 -5.07 -5.98
N TYR A 140 2.01 -4.18 -4.97
CA TYR A 140 2.05 -4.57 -3.56
C TYR A 140 0.80 -5.36 -3.14
N ASP A 141 -0.41 -4.89 -3.46
CA ASP A 141 -1.66 -5.57 -3.11
C ASP A 141 -1.77 -6.96 -3.79
N ILE A 142 -1.38 -7.05 -5.06
CA ILE A 142 -1.26 -8.32 -5.78
C ILE A 142 -0.25 -9.23 -5.08
N GLY A 143 0.91 -8.70 -4.68
CA GLY A 143 1.94 -9.44 -3.94
C GLY A 143 1.41 -10.03 -2.63
N VAL A 144 0.66 -9.25 -1.85
CA VAL A 144 0.01 -9.69 -0.61
C VAL A 144 -1.03 -10.79 -0.87
N LYS A 145 -1.88 -10.61 -1.88
CA LYS A 145 -2.90 -11.60 -2.26
C LYS A 145 -2.29 -12.91 -2.74
N VAL A 146 -1.23 -12.83 -3.57
CA VAL A 146 -0.48 -14.00 -4.03
C VAL A 146 0.21 -14.72 -2.87
N LYS A 147 0.79 -13.98 -1.92
CA LYS A 147 1.39 -14.56 -0.72
C LYS A 147 0.35 -15.30 0.12
N TYR A 148 -0.81 -14.69 0.35
CA TYR A 148 -1.90 -15.30 1.09
C TYR A 148 -2.42 -16.58 0.40
N ALA A 149 -2.66 -16.52 -0.91
CA ALA A 149 -3.09 -17.68 -1.70
C ALA A 149 -2.06 -18.82 -1.69
N LYS A 150 -0.75 -18.49 -1.74
CA LYS A 150 0.33 -19.48 -1.59
C LYS A 150 0.34 -20.13 -0.21
N GLU A 151 0.18 -19.33 0.87
CA GLU A 151 0.12 -19.86 2.23
C GLU A 151 -1.10 -20.77 2.43
N LEU A 152 -2.27 -20.41 1.87
CA LEU A 152 -3.46 -21.26 1.91
C LEU A 152 -3.19 -22.60 1.22
N LYS A 153 -2.71 -22.59 -0.02
CA LYS A 153 -2.35 -23.82 -0.77
C LYS A 153 -1.32 -24.66 -0.03
N LYS A 154 -0.37 -24.03 0.66
CA LYS A 154 0.63 -24.72 1.47
C LYS A 154 0.01 -25.44 2.67
N ARG A 155 -0.96 -24.81 3.34
CA ARG A 155 -1.74 -25.42 4.44
C ARG A 155 -2.59 -26.58 3.98
N GLU A 156 -3.08 -26.56 2.76
CA GLU A 156 -3.79 -27.65 2.09
C GLU A 156 -2.86 -28.80 1.65
N GLY A 157 -1.55 -28.68 1.89
CA GLY A 157 -0.57 -29.71 1.53
C GLY A 157 -0.01 -29.59 0.10
N ASN A 158 -0.34 -28.53 -0.64
CA ASN A 158 0.17 -28.34 -1.98
C ASN A 158 1.67 -28.01 -1.99
N TYR A 159 2.44 -28.71 -2.78
CA TYR A 159 3.81 -28.36 -3.09
C TYR A 159 3.85 -27.19 -4.10
N LEU A 160 4.43 -26.08 -3.71
CA LEU A 160 4.43 -24.84 -4.49
C LEU A 160 5.70 -24.62 -5.34
N GLY A 161 6.70 -25.46 -5.20
CA GLY A 161 7.93 -25.34 -5.98
C GLY A 161 7.70 -25.59 -7.48
N SER A 162 8.44 -24.89 -8.34
CA SER A 162 8.35 -25.07 -9.80
C SER A 162 8.88 -26.45 -10.26
N ARG A 163 9.91 -26.95 -9.58
CA ARG A 163 10.54 -28.25 -9.87
C ARG A 163 10.64 -29.08 -8.59
N ALA A 164 10.54 -30.40 -8.73
CA ALA A 164 10.83 -31.30 -7.62
C ALA A 164 12.31 -31.24 -7.23
N PRO A 165 12.63 -31.29 -5.93
CA PRO A 165 14.01 -31.54 -5.48
C PRO A 165 14.50 -32.91 -6.01
N TYR A 166 15.83 -33.07 -6.15
CA TYR A 166 16.44 -34.35 -6.53
C TYR A 166 16.02 -35.44 -5.53
N GLY A 167 15.66 -36.61 -6.03
CA GLY A 167 15.11 -37.72 -5.23
C GLY A 167 13.58 -37.71 -5.11
N TYR A 168 12.91 -36.69 -5.63
CA TYR A 168 11.46 -36.58 -5.60
C TYR A 168 10.89 -36.23 -6.97
N LYS A 169 9.64 -36.61 -7.19
CA LYS A 169 8.82 -36.22 -8.34
C LYS A 169 7.51 -35.56 -7.87
N ILE A 170 7.01 -34.69 -8.72
CA ILE A 170 5.70 -34.03 -8.47
C ILE A 170 4.62 -34.95 -9.03
N VAL A 171 3.62 -35.24 -8.23
CA VAL A 171 2.40 -35.96 -8.63
C VAL A 171 1.17 -35.20 -8.16
N TYR A 172 0.02 -35.47 -8.78
CA TYR A 172 -1.26 -34.93 -8.38
C TYR A 172 -2.07 -36.01 -7.70
N GLU A 173 -2.53 -35.76 -6.49
CA GLU A 173 -3.37 -36.64 -5.69
C GLU A 173 -4.59 -35.84 -5.24
N ASN A 174 -5.78 -36.20 -5.68
CA ASN A 174 -7.04 -35.47 -5.43
C ASN A 174 -6.92 -33.97 -5.74
N ASP A 175 -6.37 -33.61 -6.90
CA ASP A 175 -6.09 -32.26 -7.34
C ASP A 175 -5.07 -31.47 -6.48
N ILE A 176 -4.45 -32.12 -5.48
CA ILE A 176 -3.37 -31.56 -4.67
C ILE A 176 -2.03 -31.97 -5.26
N ARG A 177 -1.16 -31.00 -5.47
CA ARG A 177 0.17 -31.18 -6.00
C ARG A 177 1.12 -31.57 -4.87
N VAL A 178 1.61 -32.82 -4.86
CA VAL A 178 2.47 -33.35 -3.78
C VAL A 178 3.80 -33.88 -4.31
N LEU A 179 4.79 -33.94 -3.41
CA LEU A 179 6.08 -34.59 -3.68
C LEU A 179 5.99 -36.10 -3.35
N ARG A 180 6.33 -36.95 -4.28
CA ARG A 180 6.53 -38.38 -4.04
C ARG A 180 8.00 -38.74 -4.28
N ARG A 181 8.47 -39.73 -3.54
CA ARG A 181 9.84 -40.25 -3.69
C ARG A 181 9.98 -40.90 -5.06
N GLU A 182 11.11 -40.65 -5.68
CA GLU A 182 11.53 -41.36 -6.88
C GLU A 182 12.61 -42.37 -6.48
N GLU A 183 12.25 -43.62 -6.39
CA GLU A 183 13.03 -44.68 -5.68
C GLU A 183 14.52 -44.70 -6.04
N MET A 184 14.88 -44.55 -7.32
CA MET A 184 16.27 -44.60 -7.77
C MET A 184 17.09 -43.42 -7.22
N THR A 185 16.62 -42.24 -7.45
CA THR A 185 17.32 -40.99 -7.05
C THR A 185 17.18 -40.71 -5.55
N TYR A 186 16.09 -41.14 -4.92
CA TYR A 186 15.90 -40.99 -3.47
C TYR A 186 16.89 -41.84 -2.66
N ARG A 187 17.29 -43.05 -3.14
CA ARG A 187 18.34 -43.83 -2.48
C ARG A 187 19.65 -43.05 -2.38
N ILE A 188 19.99 -42.34 -3.44
CA ILE A 188 21.19 -41.51 -3.50
C ILE A 188 21.09 -40.37 -2.45
N VAL A 189 19.96 -39.70 -2.38
CA VAL A 189 19.73 -38.63 -1.37
C VAL A 189 19.90 -39.17 0.05
N ARG A 190 19.35 -40.35 0.33
CA ARG A 190 19.51 -40.99 1.67
C ARG A 190 20.98 -41.32 1.98
N GLN A 191 21.74 -41.76 1.01
CA GLN A 191 23.17 -42.05 1.22
C GLN A 191 23.94 -40.74 1.49
N ILE A 192 23.67 -39.69 0.74
CA ILE A 192 24.26 -38.36 0.95
C ILE A 192 23.96 -37.85 2.36
N LEU A 193 22.68 -37.89 2.78
CA LEU A 193 22.27 -37.46 4.10
C LEU A 193 22.95 -38.27 5.22
N LYS A 194 23.04 -39.61 5.07
CA LYS A 194 23.73 -40.45 6.03
C LYS A 194 25.22 -40.10 6.15
N MET A 195 25.91 -39.88 5.03
CA MET A 195 27.31 -39.44 5.04
C MET A 195 27.48 -38.09 5.77
N TYR A 196 26.52 -37.17 5.60
CA TYR A 196 26.55 -35.90 6.27
C TYR A 196 26.32 -36.02 7.80
N ASP A 197 25.36 -36.88 8.19
CA ASP A 197 25.09 -37.19 9.60
C ASP A 197 26.27 -37.92 10.28
N ASP A 198 27.02 -38.73 9.51
CA ASP A 198 28.26 -39.39 9.94
C ASP A 198 29.46 -38.40 10.04
N GLY A 199 29.23 -37.07 9.84
CA GLY A 199 30.23 -36.04 10.02
C GLY A 199 31.11 -35.75 8.81
N ARG A 200 30.79 -36.24 7.62
CA ARG A 200 31.53 -35.94 6.38
C ARG A 200 31.18 -34.52 5.89
N SER A 201 32.19 -33.83 5.42
CA SER A 201 31.98 -32.52 4.82
C SER A 201 31.30 -32.60 3.45
N ILE A 202 30.58 -31.56 3.04
CA ILE A 202 29.93 -31.46 1.72
C ILE A 202 30.93 -31.66 0.59
N LYS A 203 32.20 -31.21 0.77
CA LYS A 203 33.25 -31.39 -0.21
C LYS A 203 33.62 -32.88 -0.38
N GLU A 204 33.80 -33.62 0.69
CA GLU A 204 34.09 -35.07 0.68
C GLU A 204 32.96 -35.87 0.05
N ILE A 205 31.71 -35.55 0.41
CA ILE A 205 30.52 -36.17 -0.19
C ILE A 205 30.49 -35.90 -1.69
N GLY A 206 30.74 -34.64 -2.12
CA GLY A 206 30.77 -34.25 -3.54
C GLY A 206 31.87 -34.92 -4.32
N PHE A 207 33.01 -35.26 -3.70
CA PHE A 207 34.09 -36.06 -4.34
C PHE A 207 33.67 -37.50 -4.61
N ILE A 208 32.95 -38.13 -3.69
CA ILE A 208 32.48 -39.53 -3.79
C ILE A 208 31.48 -39.68 -4.94
N TRP A 209 30.71 -38.60 -5.24
CA TRP A 209 29.67 -38.64 -6.31
C TRP A 209 30.10 -38.01 -7.65
N LYS A 210 31.35 -37.57 -7.79
CA LYS A 210 31.92 -37.10 -9.06
C LYS A 210 32.59 -38.19 -9.89
N GLY A 211 32.73 -39.38 -9.36
CA GLY A 211 33.17 -40.59 -10.10
C GLY A 211 31.97 -41.41 -10.53
#